data_ab328a46c77d00b5561e3916cea160fe
#
_entry.id   ab328a46c77d00b5561e3916cea160fe
#
_cell.length_a   1.000
_cell.length_b   1.000
_cell.length_c   1.000
_cell.angle_alpha   90.00
_cell.angle_beta   90.00
_cell.angle_gamma   90.00
#
_symmetry.space_group_name_H-M   'P 1'
#
loop_
_entity.id
_entity.type
_entity.pdbx_description
1 polymer ?
#
loop_
_entity_poly.entity_id
_entity_poly.type
_entity_poly.pdbx_seq_one_letter_code
_entity_poly.pdbx_strand_id
1 'polypeptide(L)'
;SIFLMLVLKNQALTFVILLGYIGLTVFYIEDKFYYLFDYMAYSLPLVKSTIVGFSNWEVILNHRAIYFLAGLAFVFFTISLFRRLPHSSRSNYPWVFLSVCTLLLSLACGYWHVHSILYQGDIRAAYTRVNNQYVATPKLFIHQYDFSVEQRLDDFLSEVTMRGVALDSSAVFTFGLNRGLTARSVDSDGHPLK
;
A
#
# COMPACT_ATOMS: atom_id res chain seq x y z
N SER A 1 -2.62 -11.36 -25.03
CA SER A 1 -2.22 -12.28 -26.11
C SER A 1 -2.54 -11.72 -27.50
N ILE A 2 -3.78 -11.23 -27.75
CA ILE A 2 -4.21 -10.70 -29.07
C ILE A 2 -3.31 -9.57 -29.57
N PHE A 3 -2.97 -8.61 -28.70
CA PHE A 3 -2.07 -7.51 -29.02
C PHE A 3 -0.70 -8.01 -29.55
N LEU A 4 -0.06 -8.92 -28.81
CA LEU A 4 1.22 -9.50 -29.20
C LEU A 4 1.13 -10.27 -30.52
N MET A 5 0.03 -10.99 -30.74
CA MET A 5 -0.20 -11.72 -31.97
C MET A 5 -0.35 -10.77 -33.18
N LEU A 6 -1.00 -9.62 -33.00
CA LEU A 6 -1.11 -8.60 -34.04
C LEU A 6 0.23 -7.97 -34.39
N VAL A 7 1.08 -7.74 -33.39
CA VAL A 7 2.42 -7.14 -33.57
C VAL A 7 3.38 -8.14 -34.20
N LEU A 8 3.47 -9.36 -33.64
CA LEU A 8 4.45 -10.38 -34.05
C LEU A 8 4.03 -11.15 -35.31
N LYS A 9 2.73 -11.18 -35.62
CA LYS A 9 2.15 -11.94 -36.75
C LYS A 9 2.54 -13.43 -36.78
N ASN A 10 3.01 -13.96 -35.66
CA ASN A 10 3.45 -15.34 -35.52
C ASN A 10 2.89 -15.92 -34.21
N GLN A 11 2.01 -16.91 -34.35
CA GLN A 11 1.33 -17.52 -33.22
C GLN A 11 2.29 -18.28 -32.28
N ALA A 12 3.23 -19.04 -32.85
CA ALA A 12 4.17 -19.84 -32.07
C ALA A 12 5.10 -18.92 -31.23
N LEU A 13 5.64 -17.86 -31.86
CA LEU A 13 6.48 -16.89 -31.18
C LEU A 13 5.71 -16.15 -30.05
N THR A 14 4.47 -15.77 -30.33
CA THR A 14 3.60 -15.15 -29.29
C THR A 14 3.40 -16.06 -28.10
N PHE A 15 3.16 -17.36 -28.33
CA PHE A 15 2.99 -18.33 -27.25
C PHE A 15 4.25 -18.47 -26.43
N VAL A 16 5.43 -18.62 -27.06
CA VAL A 16 6.71 -18.75 -26.36
C VAL A 16 7.01 -17.51 -25.51
N ILE A 17 6.78 -16.31 -26.03
CA ILE A 17 6.98 -15.06 -25.28
C ILE A 17 6.04 -14.98 -24.08
N LEU A 18 4.77 -15.32 -24.23
CA LEU A 18 3.81 -15.30 -23.13
C LEU A 18 4.16 -16.33 -22.06
N LEU A 19 4.54 -17.54 -22.46
CA LEU A 19 4.95 -18.58 -21.52
C LEU A 19 6.23 -18.17 -20.76
N GLY A 20 7.21 -17.62 -21.49
CA GLY A 20 8.42 -17.07 -20.89
C GLY A 20 8.15 -15.93 -19.90
N TYR A 21 7.24 -15.02 -20.26
CA TYR A 21 6.82 -13.93 -19.38
C TYR A 21 6.15 -14.46 -18.10
N ILE A 22 5.23 -15.42 -18.22
CA ILE A 22 4.56 -16.03 -17.07
C ILE A 22 5.61 -16.72 -16.17
N GLY A 23 6.49 -17.53 -16.75
CA GLY A 23 7.55 -18.20 -16.00
C GLY A 23 8.47 -17.22 -15.27
N LEU A 24 8.92 -16.17 -15.98
CA LEU A 24 9.76 -15.13 -15.39
C LEU A 24 9.05 -14.40 -14.22
N THR A 25 7.76 -14.10 -14.40
CA THR A 25 6.99 -13.38 -13.38
C THR A 25 6.79 -14.25 -12.14
N VAL A 26 6.33 -15.50 -12.30
CA VAL A 26 6.00 -16.38 -11.18
C VAL A 26 7.23 -16.85 -10.42
N PHE A 27 8.36 -17.15 -11.11
CA PHE A 27 9.52 -17.76 -10.46
C PHE A 27 10.63 -16.77 -10.09
N TYR A 28 10.64 -15.56 -10.64
CA TYR A 28 11.77 -14.65 -10.46
C TYR A 28 11.41 -13.23 -10.04
N ILE A 29 10.31 -12.67 -10.51
CA ILE A 29 9.99 -11.24 -10.32
C ILE A 29 8.93 -11.03 -9.25
N GLU A 30 8.12 -12.05 -8.92
CA GLU A 30 6.95 -11.93 -8.04
C GLU A 30 7.24 -11.22 -6.71
N ASP A 31 8.31 -11.58 -6.04
CA ASP A 31 8.74 -11.03 -4.75
C ASP A 31 9.58 -9.77 -4.85
N LYS A 32 10.00 -9.40 -6.07
CA LYS A 32 10.80 -8.21 -6.34
C LYS A 32 9.91 -6.99 -6.62
N PHE A 33 10.53 -5.83 -6.65
CA PHE A 33 9.84 -4.57 -6.95
C PHE A 33 8.60 -4.32 -6.08
N TYR A 34 8.69 -4.69 -4.79
CA TYR A 34 7.62 -4.46 -3.82
C TYR A 34 6.29 -5.12 -4.20
N TYR A 35 6.37 -6.36 -4.70
CA TYR A 35 5.22 -7.14 -5.17
C TYR A 35 4.41 -6.47 -6.29
N LEU A 36 5.03 -5.53 -7.02
CA LEU A 36 4.37 -4.86 -8.13
C LEU A 36 3.96 -5.86 -9.23
N PHE A 37 4.71 -6.94 -9.42
CA PHE A 37 4.46 -7.97 -10.42
C PHE A 37 3.71 -9.20 -9.89
N ASP A 38 3.25 -9.17 -8.65
CA ASP A 38 2.36 -10.19 -8.10
C ASP A 38 0.95 -10.05 -8.70
N TYR A 39 0.78 -10.58 -9.92
CA TYR A 39 -0.49 -10.52 -10.64
C TYR A 39 -1.66 -11.11 -9.86
N MET A 40 -1.43 -12.20 -9.13
CA MET A 40 -2.47 -12.88 -8.34
C MET A 40 -2.72 -12.20 -6.99
N ALA A 41 -1.82 -11.34 -6.54
CA ALA A 41 -1.82 -10.68 -5.24
C ALA A 41 -1.82 -11.68 -4.06
N TYR A 42 -1.08 -12.75 -4.19
CA TYR A 42 -0.92 -13.73 -3.12
C TYR A 42 -0.10 -13.17 -1.95
N SER A 43 0.88 -12.35 -2.26
CA SER A 43 1.80 -11.76 -1.27
C SER A 43 1.28 -10.47 -0.66
N LEU A 44 0.19 -9.90 -1.19
CA LEU A 44 -0.44 -8.73 -0.60
C LEU A 44 -1.30 -9.14 0.59
N PRO A 45 -1.03 -8.62 1.80
CA PRO A 45 -1.77 -9.02 2.98
C PRO A 45 -3.22 -8.56 2.90
N LEU A 46 -4.15 -9.50 2.80
CA LEU A 46 -5.57 -9.27 2.87
C LEU A 46 -6.05 -9.49 4.31
N VAL A 47 -5.86 -8.49 5.15
CA VAL A 47 -6.25 -8.58 6.57
C VAL A 47 -7.68 -8.09 6.74
N LYS A 48 -8.58 -9.01 7.06
CA LYS A 48 -9.93 -8.70 7.46
C LYS A 48 -10.04 -8.69 8.98
N SER A 49 -10.29 -7.52 9.54
CA SER A 49 -10.65 -7.37 10.95
C SER A 49 -12.17 -7.45 11.11
N THR A 50 -12.65 -8.05 12.18
CA THR A 50 -14.08 -8.04 12.54
C THR A 50 -14.56 -6.68 12.99
N ILE A 51 -13.65 -5.79 13.41
CA ILE A 51 -13.97 -4.46 13.92
C ILE A 51 -13.84 -3.40 12.84
N VAL A 52 -12.73 -3.42 12.07
CA VAL A 52 -12.39 -2.35 11.10
C VAL A 52 -12.64 -2.78 9.64
N GLY A 53 -13.00 -4.05 9.41
CA GLY A 53 -13.14 -4.58 8.05
C GLY A 53 -11.80 -4.79 7.37
N PHE A 54 -11.65 -4.38 6.12
CA PHE A 54 -10.40 -4.47 5.37
C PHE A 54 -9.57 -3.20 5.57
N SER A 55 -8.54 -3.25 6.40
CA SER A 55 -7.71 -2.09 6.73
C SER A 55 -6.78 -1.63 5.60
N ASN A 56 -6.49 -2.50 4.63
CA ASN A 56 -5.55 -2.23 3.53
C ASN A 56 -6.20 -2.27 2.14
N TRP A 57 -7.51 -2.05 2.07
CA TRP A 57 -8.28 -2.10 0.82
C TRP A 57 -7.75 -1.11 -0.23
N GLU A 58 -7.22 0.05 0.17
CA GLU A 58 -6.65 1.05 -0.72
C GLU A 58 -5.43 0.52 -1.48
N VAL A 59 -4.53 -0.19 -0.79
CA VAL A 59 -3.34 -0.79 -1.40
C VAL A 59 -3.73 -1.84 -2.42
N ILE A 60 -4.71 -2.68 -2.06
CA ILE A 60 -5.21 -3.74 -2.93
C ILE A 60 -5.90 -3.15 -4.16
N LEU A 61 -6.77 -2.16 -3.96
CA LEU A 61 -7.48 -1.50 -5.04
C LEU A 61 -6.52 -0.82 -6.01
N ASN A 62 -5.53 -0.08 -5.49
CA ASN A 62 -4.51 0.55 -6.31
C ASN A 62 -3.70 -0.48 -7.11
N HIS A 63 -3.28 -1.57 -6.48
CA HIS A 63 -2.58 -2.65 -7.16
C HIS A 63 -3.42 -3.27 -8.29
N ARG A 64 -4.71 -3.50 -8.07
CA ARG A 64 -5.63 -4.00 -9.12
C ARG A 64 -5.86 -2.98 -10.22
N ALA A 65 -5.94 -1.70 -9.89
CA ALA A 65 -6.09 -0.62 -10.86
C ALA A 65 -4.93 -0.57 -11.84
N ILE A 66 -3.69 -0.84 -11.41
CA ILE A 66 -2.51 -0.91 -12.29
C ILE A 66 -2.76 -1.90 -13.43
N TYR A 67 -3.14 -3.13 -13.10
CA TYR A 67 -3.35 -4.18 -14.11
C TYR A 67 -4.59 -3.94 -14.96
N PHE A 68 -5.65 -3.43 -14.37
CA PHE A 68 -6.87 -3.09 -15.10
C PHE A 68 -6.60 -2.00 -16.15
N LEU A 69 -5.92 -0.93 -15.76
CA LEU A 69 -5.56 0.16 -16.66
C LEU A 69 -4.58 -0.27 -17.75
N ALA A 70 -3.57 -1.07 -17.39
CA ALA A 70 -2.66 -1.66 -18.37
C ALA A 70 -3.41 -2.56 -19.36
N GLY A 71 -4.33 -3.39 -18.88
CA GLY A 71 -5.19 -4.22 -19.71
C GLY A 71 -6.03 -3.41 -20.69
N LEU A 72 -6.67 -2.33 -20.22
CA LEU A 72 -7.42 -1.39 -21.06
C LEU A 72 -6.53 -0.72 -22.11
N ALA A 73 -5.32 -0.31 -21.75
CA ALA A 73 -4.36 0.26 -22.70
C ALA A 73 -4.07 -0.72 -23.84
N PHE A 74 -3.81 -1.99 -23.53
CA PHE A 74 -3.58 -3.01 -24.54
C PHE A 74 -4.82 -3.29 -25.40
N VAL A 75 -6.02 -3.21 -24.85
CA VAL A 75 -7.27 -3.33 -25.62
C VAL A 75 -7.38 -2.18 -26.61
N PHE A 76 -7.18 -0.93 -26.19
CA PHE A 76 -7.26 0.23 -27.06
C PHE A 76 -6.16 0.22 -28.14
N PHE A 77 -4.94 -0.20 -27.81
CA PHE A 77 -3.88 -0.44 -28.80
C PHE A 77 -4.29 -1.50 -29.81
N THR A 78 -4.87 -2.60 -29.35
CA THR A 78 -5.36 -3.66 -30.22
C THR A 78 -6.39 -3.11 -31.21
N ILE A 79 -7.37 -2.34 -30.72
CA ILE A 79 -8.40 -1.71 -31.58
C ILE A 79 -7.77 -0.78 -32.62
N SER A 80 -6.73 -0.04 -32.25
CA SER A 80 -6.03 0.88 -33.17
C SER A 80 -5.24 0.17 -34.24
N LEU A 81 -4.74 -1.05 -33.97
CA LEU A 81 -3.93 -1.86 -34.89
C LEU A 81 -4.79 -2.72 -35.87
N PHE A 82 -6.06 -2.94 -35.55
CA PHE A 82 -6.93 -3.67 -36.45
C PHE A 82 -7.10 -2.92 -37.77
N ARG A 83 -6.80 -3.60 -38.88
CA ARG A 83 -7.07 -3.08 -40.22
C ARG A 83 -8.57 -2.92 -40.40
N ARG A 84 -8.99 -1.71 -40.68
CA ARG A 84 -10.38 -1.40 -40.99
C ARG A 84 -10.64 -1.61 -42.47
N LEU A 85 -11.90 -1.82 -42.85
CA LEU A 85 -12.36 -1.91 -44.19
C LEU A 85 -11.98 -0.63 -44.99
N PRO A 86 -11.70 -0.74 -46.30
CA PRO A 86 -11.19 0.36 -47.13
C PRO A 86 -12.06 1.64 -47.12
N HIS A 87 -13.34 1.51 -46.81
CA HIS A 87 -14.30 2.63 -46.80
C HIS A 87 -14.52 3.28 -45.47
N SER A 88 -13.77 2.89 -44.41
CA SER A 88 -13.90 3.50 -43.10
C SER A 88 -13.00 4.76 -42.98
N SER A 89 -13.61 5.93 -43.04
CA SER A 89 -12.91 7.23 -42.87
C SER A 89 -12.62 7.56 -41.39
N ARG A 90 -12.95 6.67 -40.46
CA ARG A 90 -12.83 6.96 -39.04
C ARG A 90 -11.37 6.92 -38.57
N SER A 91 -10.90 8.02 -38.03
CA SER A 91 -9.54 8.17 -37.50
C SER A 91 -9.23 7.18 -36.36
N ASN A 92 -7.99 6.68 -36.29
CA ASN A 92 -7.48 5.85 -35.20
C ASN A 92 -6.93 6.67 -34.03
N TYR A 93 -6.76 7.98 -34.20
CA TYR A 93 -6.20 8.87 -33.20
C TYR A 93 -6.86 8.76 -31.80
N PRO A 94 -8.19 8.73 -31.65
CA PRO A 94 -8.81 8.66 -30.33
C PRO A 94 -8.45 7.37 -29.58
N TRP A 95 -8.32 6.24 -30.29
CA TRP A 95 -7.95 4.98 -29.67
C TRP A 95 -6.48 4.93 -29.22
N VAL A 96 -5.59 5.51 -30.02
CA VAL A 96 -4.17 5.63 -29.65
C VAL A 96 -4.04 6.59 -28.46
N PHE A 97 -4.71 7.74 -28.49
CA PHE A 97 -4.71 8.70 -27.40
C PHE A 97 -5.22 8.06 -26.10
N LEU A 98 -6.35 7.38 -26.14
CA LEU A 98 -6.94 6.72 -24.98
C LEU A 98 -6.03 5.61 -24.42
N SER A 99 -5.36 4.86 -25.30
CA SER A 99 -4.37 3.85 -24.91
C SER A 99 -3.18 4.47 -24.18
N VAL A 100 -2.63 5.56 -24.71
CA VAL A 100 -1.50 6.26 -24.06
C VAL A 100 -1.93 6.84 -22.72
N CYS A 101 -3.09 7.46 -22.63
CA CYS A 101 -3.60 8.01 -21.37
C CYS A 101 -3.80 6.93 -20.32
N THR A 102 -4.41 5.79 -20.67
CA THR A 102 -4.63 4.68 -19.72
C THR A 102 -3.31 4.02 -19.31
N LEU A 103 -2.33 3.92 -20.21
CA LEU A 103 -1.00 3.42 -19.89
C LEU A 103 -0.26 4.35 -18.90
N LEU A 104 -0.28 5.65 -19.17
CA LEU A 104 0.32 6.64 -18.27
C LEU A 104 -0.33 6.62 -16.87
N LEU A 105 -1.64 6.47 -16.82
CA LEU A 105 -2.36 6.35 -15.56
C LEU A 105 -1.98 5.06 -14.81
N SER A 106 -1.83 3.94 -15.51
CA SER A 106 -1.32 2.69 -14.93
C SER A 106 0.08 2.86 -14.35
N LEU A 107 0.98 3.53 -15.07
CA LEU A 107 2.34 3.83 -14.58
C LEU A 107 2.32 4.75 -13.37
N ALA A 108 1.43 5.74 -13.33
CA ALA A 108 1.26 6.62 -12.18
C ALA A 108 0.76 5.85 -10.94
N CYS A 109 -0.20 4.94 -11.10
CA CYS A 109 -0.64 4.04 -10.04
C CYS A 109 0.50 3.13 -9.55
N GLY A 110 1.33 2.61 -10.47
CA GLY A 110 2.51 1.81 -10.13
C GLY A 110 3.54 2.60 -9.34
N TYR A 111 3.84 3.82 -9.75
CA TYR A 111 4.71 4.73 -9.01
C TYR A 111 4.18 5.00 -7.61
N TRP A 112 2.89 5.31 -7.49
CA TRP A 112 2.23 5.52 -6.19
C TRP A 112 2.35 4.29 -5.28
N HIS A 113 2.16 3.10 -5.83
CA HIS A 113 2.28 1.83 -5.09
C HIS A 113 3.68 1.68 -4.48
N VAL A 114 4.71 1.80 -5.29
CA VAL A 114 6.11 1.69 -4.84
C VAL A 114 6.46 2.79 -3.84
N HIS A 115 6.08 4.03 -4.13
CA HIS A 115 6.33 5.17 -3.26
C HIS A 115 5.66 5.01 -1.89
N SER A 116 4.42 4.52 -1.85
CA SER A 116 3.70 4.28 -0.60
C SER A 116 4.40 3.25 0.29
N ILE A 117 4.93 2.17 -0.28
CA ILE A 117 5.65 1.13 0.47
C ILE A 117 7.00 1.66 0.98
N LEU A 118 7.75 2.39 0.16
CA LEU A 118 9.01 3.02 0.55
C LEU A 118 8.80 4.01 1.69
N TYR A 119 7.80 4.88 1.57
CA TYR A 119 7.46 5.84 2.60
C TYR A 119 7.10 5.19 3.94
N GLN A 120 6.38 4.08 3.92
CA GLN A 120 6.11 3.29 5.13
C GLN A 120 7.39 2.69 5.73
N GLY A 121 8.34 2.28 4.90
CA GLY A 121 9.66 1.82 5.33
C GLY A 121 10.45 2.89 6.05
N ASP A 122 10.50 4.10 5.50
CA ASP A 122 11.20 5.24 6.08
C ASP A 122 10.60 5.64 7.43
N ILE A 123 9.28 5.62 7.53
CA ILE A 123 8.58 5.89 8.79
C ILE A 123 8.94 4.84 9.85
N ARG A 124 8.94 3.55 9.51
CA ARG A 124 9.34 2.49 10.45
C ARG A 124 10.77 2.67 10.93
N ALA A 125 11.68 2.99 10.01
CA ALA A 125 13.08 3.28 10.36
C ALA A 125 13.20 4.48 11.31
N ALA A 126 12.42 5.55 11.10
CA ALA A 126 12.39 6.70 11.98
C ALA A 126 11.88 6.33 13.38
N TYR A 127 10.79 5.56 13.48
CA TYR A 127 10.29 5.09 14.78
C TYR A 127 11.28 4.17 15.49
N THR A 128 11.95 3.27 14.78
CA THR A 128 12.99 2.41 15.36
C THR A 128 14.13 3.24 15.92
N ARG A 129 14.54 4.29 15.21
CA ARG A 129 15.59 5.22 15.67
C ARG A 129 15.19 5.94 16.95
N VAL A 130 13.97 6.50 16.97
CA VAL A 130 13.45 7.18 18.17
C VAL A 130 13.32 6.19 19.33
N ASN A 131 12.74 5.00 19.11
CA ASN A 131 12.64 3.99 20.15
C ASN A 131 14.00 3.61 20.75
N ASN A 132 15.02 3.44 19.90
CA ASN A 132 16.36 3.08 20.35
C ASN A 132 17.03 4.20 21.20
N GLN A 133 16.67 5.46 20.98
CA GLN A 133 17.15 6.58 21.82
C GLN A 133 16.62 6.48 23.25
N TYR A 134 15.41 5.93 23.42
CA TYR A 134 14.74 5.85 24.70
C TYR A 134 14.74 4.45 25.36
N VAL A 135 15.47 3.49 24.78
CA VAL A 135 15.56 2.12 25.36
C VAL A 135 16.17 2.13 26.76
N ALA A 136 17.17 2.97 27.00
CA ALA A 136 17.88 3.06 28.28
C ALA A 136 17.26 4.04 29.27
N THR A 137 16.15 4.70 28.93
CA THR A 137 15.51 5.65 29.85
C THR A 137 14.78 4.91 30.97
N PRO A 138 14.66 5.52 32.16
CA PRO A 138 13.92 4.96 33.29
C PRO A 138 12.50 4.60 32.88
N LYS A 139 12.04 3.42 33.28
CA LYS A 139 10.71 2.89 32.96
C LYS A 139 9.92 2.68 34.21
N LEU A 140 8.61 2.86 34.07
CA LEU A 140 7.65 2.48 35.10
C LEU A 140 7.27 1.01 34.93
N PHE A 141 7.22 0.27 36.02
CA PHE A 141 6.56 -1.03 36.04
C PHE A 141 5.06 -0.80 36.25
N ILE A 142 4.28 -0.92 35.20
CA ILE A 142 2.84 -0.69 35.22
C ILE A 142 2.16 -2.03 35.50
N HIS A 143 1.38 -2.07 36.56
CA HIS A 143 0.66 -3.27 37.01
C HIS A 143 -0.84 -3.20 36.75
N GLN A 144 -1.37 -2.01 36.44
CA GLN A 144 -2.79 -1.83 36.19
C GLN A 144 -2.99 -0.77 35.08
N TYR A 145 -3.88 -1.09 34.14
CA TYR A 145 -4.40 -0.18 33.11
C TYR A 145 -5.92 -0.17 33.20
N ASP A 146 -6.50 0.98 33.34
CA ASP A 146 -7.94 1.19 33.20
C ASP A 146 -8.20 2.00 31.93
N PHE A 147 -9.00 1.47 31.02
CA PHE A 147 -9.30 2.07 29.73
C PHE A 147 -10.77 2.47 29.65
N SER A 148 -11.00 3.70 29.23
CA SER A 148 -12.30 4.15 28.74
C SER A 148 -12.14 4.60 27.29
N VAL A 149 -12.92 4.06 26.38
CA VAL A 149 -12.85 4.36 24.95
C VAL A 149 -14.22 4.82 24.47
N GLU A 150 -14.28 6.04 23.96
CA GLU A 150 -15.44 6.61 23.29
C GLU A 150 -15.18 6.62 21.78
N GLN A 151 -15.98 5.83 21.04
CA GLN A 151 -15.90 5.80 19.59
C GLN A 151 -16.68 6.96 18.99
N ARG A 152 -16.05 7.68 18.06
CA ARG A 152 -16.66 8.71 17.23
C ARG A 152 -16.68 8.25 15.77
N LEU A 153 -17.30 9.01 14.89
CA LEU A 153 -17.48 8.62 13.48
C LEU A 153 -16.15 8.31 12.77
N ASP A 154 -15.15 9.18 12.94
CA ASP A 154 -13.86 9.09 12.22
C ASP A 154 -12.66 8.93 13.14
N ASP A 155 -12.87 9.06 14.46
CA ASP A 155 -11.83 8.94 15.46
C ASP A 155 -12.33 8.23 16.74
N PHE A 156 -11.44 8.05 17.70
CA PHE A 156 -11.81 7.61 19.04
C PHE A 156 -11.10 8.47 20.09
N LEU A 157 -11.78 8.73 21.19
CA LEU A 157 -11.21 9.32 22.38
C LEU A 157 -10.97 8.21 23.39
N SER A 158 -9.74 8.14 23.90
CA SER A 158 -9.38 7.15 24.92
C SER A 158 -8.85 7.87 26.15
N GLU A 159 -9.40 7.54 27.28
CA GLU A 159 -8.86 7.90 28.59
C GLU A 159 -8.20 6.67 29.19
N VAL A 160 -6.94 6.82 29.58
CA VAL A 160 -6.13 5.71 30.09
C VAL A 160 -5.56 6.09 31.44
N THR A 161 -5.97 5.39 32.49
CA THR A 161 -5.37 5.51 33.82
C THR A 161 -4.37 4.37 34.01
N MET A 162 -3.12 4.72 34.28
CA MET A 162 -2.04 3.78 34.53
C MET A 162 -1.61 3.84 35.99
N ARG A 163 -1.55 2.68 36.66
CA ARG A 163 -0.97 2.55 37.98
C ARG A 163 0.31 1.73 37.89
N GLY A 164 1.38 2.29 38.43
CA GLY A 164 2.69 1.67 38.33
C GLY A 164 3.63 2.08 39.43
N VAL A 165 4.75 1.39 39.50
CA VAL A 165 5.83 1.68 40.45
C VAL A 165 7.07 2.09 39.66
N ALA A 166 7.70 3.17 40.10
CA ALA A 166 8.99 3.58 39.57
C ALA A 166 10.06 2.55 39.95
N LEU A 167 10.77 2.04 38.95
CA LEU A 167 11.90 1.13 39.17
C LEU A 167 13.18 1.89 39.55
N ASP A 168 13.17 3.19 39.32
CA ASP A 168 14.32 4.06 39.55
C ASP A 168 13.89 5.37 40.23
N SER A 169 14.77 6.05 40.88
CA SER A 169 14.52 7.36 41.57
C SER A 169 14.47 8.53 40.54
N SER A 170 14.24 8.28 39.29
CA SER A 170 14.17 9.32 38.28
C SER A 170 12.86 10.09 38.33
N ALA A 171 12.94 11.40 38.15
CA ALA A 171 11.77 12.27 38.08
C ALA A 171 11.15 12.35 36.67
N VAL A 172 11.78 11.74 35.66
CA VAL A 172 11.33 11.81 34.27
C VAL A 172 11.13 10.39 33.71
N PHE A 173 9.93 10.13 33.25
CA PHE A 173 9.56 8.86 32.61
C PHE A 173 9.10 9.10 31.18
N THR A 174 9.45 8.19 30.27
CA THR A 174 9.08 8.27 28.86
C THR A 174 8.07 7.18 28.49
N PHE A 175 7.03 7.59 27.78
CA PHE A 175 6.01 6.70 27.23
C PHE A 175 6.04 6.75 25.72
N GLY A 176 6.02 5.57 25.08
CA GLY A 176 5.87 5.46 23.63
C GLY A 176 4.39 5.40 23.26
N LEU A 177 3.92 6.33 22.44
CA LEU A 177 2.60 6.27 21.83
C LEU A 177 2.70 5.69 20.41
N ASN A 178 1.69 4.89 20.06
CA ASN A 178 1.57 4.40 18.69
C ASN A 178 1.26 5.55 17.71
N ARG A 179 1.65 5.34 16.44
CA ARG A 179 1.36 6.29 15.36
C ARG A 179 -0.14 6.57 15.26
N GLY A 180 -0.48 7.83 15.11
CA GLY A 180 -1.87 8.28 14.99
C GLY A 180 -2.53 8.60 16.33
N LEU A 181 -1.88 8.30 17.45
CA LEU A 181 -2.34 8.73 18.77
C LEU A 181 -1.67 10.05 19.14
N THR A 182 -2.45 10.98 19.66
CA THR A 182 -1.98 12.25 20.22
C THR A 182 -2.44 12.37 21.66
N ALA A 183 -1.52 12.60 22.58
CA ALA A 183 -1.90 12.94 23.95
C ALA A 183 -2.50 14.35 23.97
N ARG A 184 -3.72 14.49 24.49
CA ARG A 184 -4.39 15.79 24.69
C ARG A 184 -4.02 16.40 26.04
N SER A 185 -4.01 15.59 27.07
CA SER A 185 -3.58 15.96 28.40
C SER A 185 -2.90 14.76 29.07
N VAL A 186 -1.98 15.05 29.96
CA VAL A 186 -1.34 14.05 30.81
C VAL A 186 -1.34 14.62 32.21
N ASP A 187 -1.94 13.90 33.14
CA ASP A 187 -2.04 14.29 34.52
C ASP A 187 -1.41 13.24 35.43
N SER A 188 -0.85 13.65 36.57
CA SER A 188 -0.43 12.76 37.65
C SER A 188 -1.10 13.18 38.93
N ASP A 189 -1.88 12.28 39.49
CA ASP A 189 -2.66 12.53 40.74
C ASP A 189 -3.50 13.82 40.69
N GLY A 190 -4.07 14.14 39.52
CA GLY A 190 -4.88 15.33 39.29
C GLY A 190 -4.08 16.61 39.00
N HIS A 191 -2.77 16.51 38.88
CA HIS A 191 -1.90 17.63 38.50
C HIS A 191 -1.44 17.49 37.06
N PRO A 192 -1.65 18.50 36.19
CA PRO A 192 -1.23 18.43 34.80
C PRO A 192 0.30 18.36 34.71
N LEU A 193 0.80 17.43 33.94
CA LEU A 193 2.20 17.30 33.57
C LEU A 193 2.49 18.14 32.33
N LYS A 194 3.66 18.76 32.30
CA LYS A 194 4.14 19.54 31.16
C LYS A 194 4.94 18.70 30.20
#